data_2f31b34c5b30be9dfb1210d8c5abcdcf
#
_entry.id   2f31b34c5b30be9dfb1210d8c5abcdcf
#
_cell.length_a   1.000
_cell.length_b   1.000
_cell.length_c   1.000
_cell.angle_alpha   90.00
_cell.angle_beta   90.00
_cell.angle_gamma   90.00
#
_symmetry.space_group_name_H-M   'P 1'
#
loop_
_entity.id
_entity.type
_entity.pdbx_description
1 polymer ?
#
loop_
_entity_poly.entity_id
_entity_poly.type
_entity_poly.pdbx_seq_one_letter_code
_entity_poly.pdbx_strand_id
1 'polypeptide(L)'
;MKILLIDDDVFLRDMYATKFVACGHELDTCDGSAATLSLLGRGNKYDVALFDMIMPGTNGVELLTLINQQFPGQIKHSIFLTNQGQDADIREATEAGAVGYIIKANTIPSEVVKEVEEIVSRQK
;
A
#
# COMPACT_ATOMS: atom_id res chain seq x y z
N MET A 1 -8.97 7.97 -7.24
CA MET A 1 -8.78 7.71 -5.80
C MET A 1 -7.54 8.43 -5.29
N LYS A 2 -7.49 8.72 -4.03
CA LYS A 2 -6.28 9.22 -3.37
C LYS A 2 -5.52 8.05 -2.76
N ILE A 3 -4.30 7.83 -3.22
CA ILE A 3 -3.51 6.63 -2.94
C ILE A 3 -2.21 7.01 -2.22
N LEU A 4 -1.85 6.21 -1.22
CA LEU A 4 -0.54 6.28 -0.56
C LEU A 4 0.27 5.06 -0.96
N LEU A 5 1.41 5.28 -1.60
CA LEU A 5 2.33 4.22 -2.01
C LEU A 5 3.55 4.19 -1.09
N ILE A 6 3.74 3.09 -0.39
CA ILE A 6 4.81 2.92 0.59
C ILE A 6 5.77 1.85 0.08
N ASP A 7 6.96 2.26 -0.36
CA ASP A 7 7.97 1.37 -0.92
C ASP A 7 9.35 2.02 -0.77
N ASP A 8 10.31 1.30 -0.24
CA ASP A 8 11.67 1.80 -0.06
C ASP A 8 12.51 1.74 -1.35
N ASP A 9 12.06 1.00 -2.36
CA ASP A 9 12.70 0.94 -3.67
C ASP A 9 12.29 2.14 -4.51
N VAL A 10 13.20 3.10 -4.66
CA VAL A 10 12.94 4.35 -5.36
C VAL A 10 12.54 4.14 -6.83
N PHE A 11 13.14 3.15 -7.47
CA PHE A 11 12.87 2.82 -8.88
C PHE A 11 11.45 2.32 -9.08
N LEU A 12 11.06 1.33 -8.29
CA LEU A 12 9.72 0.75 -8.35
C LEU A 12 8.66 1.77 -7.92
N ARG A 13 8.95 2.51 -6.85
CA ARG A 13 8.05 3.54 -6.34
C ARG A 13 7.73 4.58 -7.42
N ASP A 14 8.75 5.10 -8.10
CA ASP A 14 8.56 6.09 -9.16
C ASP A 14 7.82 5.50 -10.36
N MET A 15 8.10 4.28 -10.72
CA MET A 15 7.46 3.58 -11.84
C MET A 15 5.95 3.40 -11.57
N TYR A 16 5.58 2.91 -10.40
CA TYR A 16 4.19 2.75 -10.02
C TYR A 16 3.49 4.11 -9.88
N ALA A 17 4.15 5.08 -9.25
CA ALA A 17 3.60 6.42 -9.08
C ALA A 17 3.23 7.05 -10.42
N THR A 18 4.14 6.99 -11.38
CA THR A 18 3.90 7.50 -12.74
C THR A 18 2.67 6.85 -13.36
N LYS A 19 2.54 5.53 -13.20
CA LYS A 19 1.43 4.78 -13.81
C LYS A 19 0.08 5.12 -13.16
N PHE A 20 0.04 5.19 -11.83
CA PHE A 20 -1.19 5.55 -11.13
C PHE A 20 -1.66 6.96 -11.49
N VAL A 21 -0.74 7.92 -11.54
CA VAL A 21 -1.06 9.30 -11.93
C VAL A 21 -1.56 9.36 -13.37
N ALA A 22 -0.94 8.61 -14.29
CA ALA A 22 -1.37 8.53 -15.68
C ALA A 22 -2.79 7.97 -15.82
N CYS A 23 -3.23 7.14 -14.86
CA CYS A 23 -4.57 6.57 -14.83
C CYS A 23 -5.58 7.46 -14.07
N GLY A 24 -5.20 8.68 -13.69
CA GLY A 24 -6.12 9.66 -13.10
C GLY A 24 -6.22 9.65 -11.59
N HIS A 25 -5.32 8.95 -10.90
CA HIS A 25 -5.32 8.92 -9.43
C HIS A 25 -4.41 9.99 -8.84
N GLU A 26 -4.77 10.47 -7.65
CA GLU A 26 -3.87 11.28 -6.81
C GLU A 26 -2.98 10.35 -6.02
N LEU A 27 -1.71 10.69 -5.88
CA LEU A 27 -0.77 9.79 -5.21
C LEU A 27 0.25 10.56 -4.38
N ASP A 28 0.43 10.09 -3.13
CA ASP A 28 1.57 10.45 -2.29
C ASP A 28 2.45 9.21 -2.14
N THR A 29 3.75 9.42 -2.01
CA THR A 29 4.71 8.34 -1.85
C THR A 29 5.48 8.48 -0.55
N CYS A 30 5.83 7.34 0.05
CA CYS A 30 6.68 7.26 1.24
C CYS A 30 7.72 6.17 1.03
N ASP A 31 8.89 6.37 1.63
CA ASP A 31 9.99 5.42 1.54
C ASP A 31 10.00 4.42 2.72
N GLY A 32 9.11 4.58 3.68
CA GLY A 32 9.04 3.70 4.84
C GLY A 32 8.06 4.19 5.90
N SER A 33 8.15 3.58 7.08
CA SER A 33 7.18 3.79 8.15
C SER A 33 7.23 5.21 8.74
N ALA A 34 8.41 5.78 8.94
CA ALA A 34 8.54 7.12 9.54
C ALA A 34 7.83 8.19 8.71
N ALA A 35 8.06 8.19 7.38
CA ALA A 35 7.41 9.12 6.47
C ALA A 35 5.89 8.90 6.44
N THR A 36 5.45 7.65 6.45
CA THR A 36 4.03 7.29 6.47
C THR A 36 3.34 7.83 7.72
N LEU A 37 3.89 7.55 8.89
CA LEU A 37 3.30 8.00 10.15
C LEU A 37 3.28 9.53 10.25
N SER A 38 4.30 10.20 9.72
CA SER A 38 4.35 11.66 9.66
C SER A 38 3.22 12.22 8.79
N LEU A 39 2.98 11.65 7.61
CA LEU A 39 1.88 12.08 6.74
C LEU A 39 0.52 11.89 7.40
N LEU A 40 0.29 10.75 8.02
CA LEU A 40 -0.96 10.47 8.72
C LEU A 40 -1.12 11.36 9.95
N GLY A 41 -0.03 11.66 10.65
CA GLY A 41 -0.02 12.56 11.79
C GLY A 41 -0.41 14.00 11.45
N ARG A 42 -0.26 14.40 10.18
CA ARG A 42 -0.73 15.70 9.68
C ARG A 42 -2.20 15.70 9.29
N GLY A 43 -2.90 14.59 9.45
CA GLY A 43 -4.32 14.47 9.13
C GLY A 43 -4.64 14.05 7.71
N ASN A 44 -3.65 13.65 6.91
CA ASN A 44 -3.90 13.16 5.55
C ASN A 44 -4.70 11.87 5.56
N LYS A 45 -5.65 11.75 4.64
CA LYS A 45 -6.51 10.59 4.49
C LYS A 45 -6.38 10.02 3.09
N TYR A 46 -6.50 8.71 2.97
CA TYR A 46 -6.33 8.01 1.70
C TYR A 46 -7.44 6.99 1.48
N ASP A 47 -7.84 6.83 0.23
CA ASP A 47 -8.77 5.77 -0.17
C ASP A 47 -8.08 4.41 -0.10
N VAL A 48 -6.83 4.36 -0.52
CA VAL A 48 -6.02 3.14 -0.57
C VAL A 48 -4.59 3.44 -0.12
N ALA A 49 -4.00 2.53 0.66
CA ALA A 49 -2.57 2.51 0.88
C ALA A 49 -2.00 1.19 0.36
N LEU A 50 -0.89 1.28 -0.35
CA LEU A 50 -0.16 0.13 -0.89
C LEU A 50 1.11 -0.05 -0.07
N PHE A 51 1.25 -1.23 0.53
CA PHE A 51 2.33 -1.56 1.46
C PHE A 51 3.27 -2.59 0.88
N ASP A 52 4.58 -2.36 0.98
CA ASP A 52 5.54 -3.45 0.80
C ASP A 52 5.64 -4.23 2.12
N MET A 53 5.81 -5.54 2.03
CA MET A 53 5.98 -6.40 3.20
C MET A 53 7.34 -6.17 3.86
N ILE A 54 8.40 -6.05 3.06
CA ILE A 54 9.78 -5.93 3.53
C ILE A 54 10.28 -4.51 3.34
N MET A 55 10.57 -3.84 4.44
CA MET A 55 11.15 -2.50 4.47
C MET A 55 12.18 -2.42 5.58
N PRO A 56 13.21 -1.58 5.47
CA PRO A 56 14.16 -1.39 6.57
C PRO A 56 13.45 -0.91 7.85
N GLY A 57 13.80 -1.50 8.97
CA GLY A 57 13.20 -1.18 10.27
C GLY A 57 11.86 -1.88 10.46
N THR A 58 10.77 -1.14 10.30
CA THR A 58 9.41 -1.65 10.49
C THR A 58 8.87 -2.25 9.20
N ASN A 59 8.48 -3.52 9.21
CA ASN A 59 7.90 -4.16 8.02
C ASN A 59 6.45 -3.69 7.76
N GLY A 60 5.90 -4.08 6.61
CA GLY A 60 4.58 -3.62 6.19
C GLY A 60 3.44 -4.02 7.12
N VAL A 61 3.49 -5.22 7.68
CA VAL A 61 2.45 -5.71 8.63
C VAL A 61 2.52 -4.91 9.93
N GLU A 62 3.72 -4.69 10.45
CA GLU A 62 3.92 -3.90 11.66
C GLU A 62 3.42 -2.46 11.45
N LEU A 63 3.72 -1.87 10.28
CA LEU A 63 3.28 -0.52 9.95
C LEU A 63 1.75 -0.45 9.88
N LEU A 64 1.11 -1.40 9.20
CA LEU A 64 -0.36 -1.44 9.12
C LEU A 64 -0.98 -1.57 10.51
N THR A 65 -0.42 -2.40 11.37
CA THR A 65 -0.88 -2.55 12.75
C THR A 65 -0.79 -1.22 13.52
N LEU A 66 0.33 -0.52 13.39
CA LEU A 66 0.51 0.81 14.00
C LEU A 66 -0.52 1.82 13.49
N ILE A 67 -0.76 1.82 12.18
CA ILE A 67 -1.74 2.74 11.58
C ILE A 67 -3.14 2.44 12.10
N ASN A 68 -3.53 1.19 12.20
CA ASN A 68 -4.84 0.80 12.73
C ASN A 68 -5.01 1.24 14.19
N GLN A 69 -3.94 1.25 14.96
CA GLN A 69 -3.96 1.67 16.37
C GLN A 69 -3.96 3.19 16.53
N GLN A 70 -3.11 3.89 15.77
CA GLN A 70 -2.85 5.32 15.97
C GLN A 70 -3.69 6.22 15.07
N PHE A 71 -4.05 5.76 13.88
CA PHE A 71 -4.75 6.55 12.88
C PHE A 71 -5.95 5.79 12.29
N PRO A 72 -6.86 5.27 13.13
CA PRO A 72 -7.99 4.49 12.64
C PRO A 72 -8.85 5.35 11.69
N GLY A 73 -9.23 4.75 10.56
CA GLY A 73 -10.11 5.39 9.59
C GLY A 73 -9.45 6.34 8.60
N GLN A 74 -8.15 6.63 8.73
CA GLN A 74 -7.47 7.52 7.79
C GLN A 74 -7.09 6.83 6.47
N ILE A 75 -6.98 5.51 6.49
CA ILE A 75 -6.81 4.69 5.29
C ILE A 75 -8.03 3.79 5.16
N LYS A 76 -8.77 3.95 4.07
CA LYS A 76 -9.99 3.15 3.85
C LYS A 76 -9.68 1.69 3.55
N HIS A 77 -8.74 1.45 2.64
CA HIS A 77 -8.38 0.10 2.19
C HIS A 77 -6.89 -0.06 2.15
N SER A 78 -6.39 -1.15 2.71
CA SER A 78 -4.96 -1.48 2.72
C SER A 78 -4.73 -2.68 1.82
N ILE A 79 -3.77 -2.56 0.90
CA ILE A 79 -3.40 -3.59 -0.06
C ILE A 79 -1.89 -3.77 0.01
N PHE A 80 -1.41 -4.99 -0.01
CA PHE A 80 0.03 -5.26 -0.10
C PHE A 80 0.45 -5.39 -1.55
N LEU A 81 1.52 -4.70 -1.89
CA LEU A 81 2.17 -4.77 -3.19
C LEU A 81 3.65 -5.08 -2.93
N THR A 82 4.04 -6.35 -3.11
CA THR A 82 5.31 -6.86 -2.62
C THR A 82 5.77 -8.06 -3.43
N ASN A 83 7.03 -8.46 -3.28
CA ASN A 83 7.56 -9.69 -3.88
C ASN A 83 7.47 -10.90 -2.94
N GLN A 84 7.00 -10.72 -1.72
CA GLN A 84 6.81 -11.82 -0.78
C GLN A 84 5.49 -12.53 -1.07
N GLY A 85 5.53 -13.78 -1.51
CA GLY A 85 4.35 -14.49 -2.00
C GLY A 85 4.01 -15.79 -1.26
N GLN A 86 4.57 -16.04 -0.08
CA GLN A 86 4.25 -17.23 0.68
C GLN A 86 2.89 -17.12 1.38
N ASP A 87 2.23 -18.25 1.57
CA ASP A 87 0.91 -18.29 2.24
C ASP A 87 0.94 -17.64 3.62
N ALA A 88 2.01 -17.80 4.36
CA ALA A 88 2.16 -17.18 5.67
C ALA A 88 2.18 -15.66 5.59
N ASP A 89 2.83 -15.08 4.57
CA ASP A 89 2.90 -13.64 4.37
C ASP A 89 1.51 -13.08 4.04
N ILE A 90 0.79 -13.74 3.16
CA ILE A 90 -0.57 -13.35 2.77
C ILE A 90 -1.50 -13.41 3.96
N ARG A 91 -1.38 -14.44 4.78
CA ARG A 91 -2.19 -14.62 5.98
C ARG A 91 -1.94 -13.51 7.00
N GLU A 92 -0.68 -13.19 7.26
CA GLU A 92 -0.32 -12.10 8.17
C GLU A 92 -0.89 -10.76 7.70
N ALA A 93 -0.78 -10.45 6.42
CA ALA A 93 -1.30 -9.23 5.85
C ALA A 93 -2.84 -9.16 6.00
N THR A 94 -3.52 -10.25 5.70
CA THR A 94 -4.97 -10.36 5.81
C THR A 94 -5.43 -10.19 7.27
N GLU A 95 -4.75 -10.82 8.20
CA GLU A 95 -5.05 -10.71 9.62
C GLU A 95 -4.83 -9.29 10.14
N ALA A 96 -3.90 -8.56 9.57
CA ALA A 96 -3.65 -7.15 9.91
C ALA A 96 -4.68 -6.19 9.30
N GLY A 97 -5.54 -6.69 8.40
CA GLY A 97 -6.62 -5.91 7.82
C GLY A 97 -6.49 -5.60 6.34
N ALA A 98 -5.51 -6.19 5.65
CA ALA A 98 -5.37 -6.00 4.21
C ALA A 98 -6.53 -6.64 3.46
N VAL A 99 -7.03 -5.95 2.44
CA VAL A 99 -8.13 -6.42 1.59
C VAL A 99 -7.64 -6.98 0.27
N GLY A 100 -6.35 -6.88 -0.01
CA GLY A 100 -5.75 -7.43 -1.23
C GLY A 100 -4.25 -7.63 -1.08
N TYR A 101 -3.71 -8.46 -1.97
CA TYR A 101 -2.30 -8.82 -1.99
C TYR A 101 -1.87 -9.02 -3.43
N ILE A 102 -0.88 -8.25 -3.87
CA ILE A 102 -0.40 -8.27 -5.26
C ILE A 102 1.09 -8.59 -5.24
N ILE A 103 1.50 -9.57 -6.05
CA ILE A 103 2.91 -9.97 -6.17
C ILE A 103 3.53 -9.18 -7.32
N LYS A 104 4.51 -8.31 -7.01
CA LYS A 104 5.18 -7.44 -7.99
C LYS A 104 5.76 -8.22 -9.18
N ALA A 105 6.42 -9.34 -8.90
CA ALA A 105 7.09 -10.13 -9.93
C ALA A 105 6.13 -10.77 -10.94
N ASN A 106 4.86 -10.90 -10.60
CA ASN A 106 3.85 -11.55 -11.45
C ASN A 106 3.01 -10.55 -12.23
N THR A 107 3.27 -9.25 -12.09
CA THR A 107 2.44 -8.20 -12.70
C THR A 107 3.28 -7.08 -13.29
N ILE A 108 2.76 -6.44 -14.32
CA ILE A 108 3.33 -5.19 -14.85
C ILE A 108 2.57 -4.00 -14.25
N PRO A 109 3.13 -2.76 -14.29
CA PRO A 109 2.50 -1.60 -13.63
C PRO A 109 1.06 -1.33 -14.03
N SER A 110 0.71 -1.49 -15.30
CA SER A 110 -0.68 -1.29 -15.75
C SER A 110 -1.65 -2.32 -15.13
N GLU A 111 -1.19 -3.55 -14.93
CA GLU A 111 -1.98 -4.59 -14.26
C GLU A 111 -2.13 -4.29 -12.77
N VAL A 112 -1.10 -3.74 -12.13
CA VAL A 112 -1.16 -3.33 -10.72
C VAL A 112 -2.25 -2.30 -10.51
N VAL A 113 -2.28 -1.25 -11.36
CA VAL A 113 -3.32 -0.22 -11.27
C VAL A 113 -4.71 -0.85 -11.40
N LYS A 114 -4.89 -1.71 -12.40
CA LYS A 114 -6.17 -2.37 -12.66
C LYS A 114 -6.59 -3.26 -11.49
N GLU A 115 -5.68 -4.05 -10.95
CA GLU A 115 -5.97 -4.92 -9.80
C GLU A 115 -6.36 -4.12 -8.56
N VAL A 116 -5.68 -3.01 -8.28
CA VAL A 116 -6.03 -2.14 -7.16
C VAL A 116 -7.43 -1.58 -7.34
N GLU A 117 -7.76 -1.09 -8.53
CA GLU A 117 -9.11 -0.59 -8.83
C GLU A 117 -10.17 -1.67 -8.64
N GLU A 118 -9.90 -2.89 -9.12
CA GLU A 118 -10.82 -4.01 -8.99
C GLU A 118 -11.02 -4.43 -7.53
N ILE A 119 -9.92 -4.51 -6.76
CA ILE A 119 -10.00 -4.89 -5.34
C ILE A 119 -10.84 -3.86 -4.57
N VAL A 120 -10.58 -2.58 -4.77
CA VAL A 120 -11.33 -1.51 -4.09
C VAL A 120 -12.81 -1.54 -4.47
N SER A 121 -13.11 -1.78 -5.75
CA SER A 121 -14.50 -1.83 -6.22
C SER A 121 -15.32 -2.95 -5.58
N ARG A 122 -14.67 -4.00 -5.11
CA ARG A 122 -15.32 -5.13 -4.41
C ARG A 122 -15.55 -4.87 -2.92
N GLN A 123 -14.95 -3.83 -2.36
CA GLN A 123 -15.11 -3.49 -0.96
C GLN A 123 -16.35 -2.61 -0.77
N LYS A 124 -17.21 -3.00 0.11
CA LYS A 124 -18.48 -2.25 0.35
C LYS A 124 -18.69 -1.88 1.79
#